data_39c7db733d34c5ebe48c6f4130fc0f70
#
_entry.id   39c7db733d34c5ebe48c6f4130fc0f70
#
_cell.length_a   1.000
_cell.length_b   1.000
_cell.length_c   1.000
_cell.angle_alpha   90.00
_cell.angle_beta   90.00
_cell.angle_gamma   90.00
#
_symmetry.space_group_name_H-M   'P 1'
#
loop_
_entity.id
_entity.type
_entity.pdbx_description
1 polymer ?
#
loop_
_entity_poly.entity_id
_entity_poly.type
_entity_poly.pdbx_seq_one_letter_code
_entity_poly.pdbx_strand_id
1 'polypeptide(L)'
;MKRLITLIVGVLCTAPWSVYAQFDDAAAAQLQKLVQAYRYVDAAYVDSLDTAPLVEEAIRGMLTRLDPHSAYLSEEEMKGVDESFDGSFGGIGVEFNVLNDTVVIVNTIAGGPSAQVGLLPGDRIVGIDGQRAVGLSRAEVPERLRGPSGTQVRLEVSRHAVKEPLAFTVTRGDIP
;
A
#
# COMPACT_ATOMS: atom_id res chain seq x y z
N MET A 1 -63.92 36.05 -42.50
CA MET A 1 -63.63 34.76 -41.87
C MET A 1 -62.12 34.72 -41.54
N LYS A 2 -61.79 35.07 -40.31
CA LYS A 2 -60.41 35.11 -39.83
C LYS A 2 -60.21 33.92 -38.92
N ARG A 3 -59.33 33.00 -39.31
CA ARG A 3 -58.95 31.86 -38.51
C ARG A 3 -57.88 32.29 -37.50
N LEU A 4 -58.23 32.22 -36.21
CA LEU A 4 -57.36 32.45 -35.08
C LEU A 4 -56.52 31.17 -34.83
N ILE A 5 -55.25 31.20 -35.10
CA ILE A 5 -54.32 30.11 -34.79
C ILE A 5 -53.76 30.40 -33.40
N THR A 6 -54.20 29.61 -32.42
CA THR A 6 -53.67 29.64 -31.04
C THR A 6 -52.39 28.84 -31.00
N LEU A 7 -51.26 29.49 -30.81
CA LEU A 7 -49.95 28.88 -30.63
C LEU A 7 -49.78 28.54 -29.17
N ILE A 8 -49.87 27.25 -28.82
CA ILE A 8 -49.53 26.75 -27.47
C ILE A 8 -48.04 26.57 -27.40
N VAL A 9 -47.34 27.48 -26.75
CA VAL A 9 -45.92 27.35 -26.42
C VAL A 9 -45.85 26.50 -25.15
N GLY A 10 -45.52 25.24 -25.32
CA GLY A 10 -45.18 24.34 -24.21
C GLY A 10 -43.81 24.69 -23.68
N VAL A 11 -43.76 25.33 -22.52
CA VAL A 11 -42.54 25.50 -21.75
C VAL A 11 -42.18 24.15 -21.11
N LEU A 12 -41.26 23.42 -21.75
CA LEU A 12 -40.63 22.25 -21.13
C LEU A 12 -39.67 22.77 -20.04
N CYS A 13 -40.14 22.77 -18.78
CA CYS A 13 -39.29 22.97 -17.61
C CYS A 13 -38.37 21.76 -17.48
N THR A 14 -37.17 21.82 -18.07
CA THR A 14 -36.07 20.90 -17.74
C THR A 14 -35.54 21.29 -16.38
N ALA A 15 -36.13 20.74 -15.31
CA ALA A 15 -35.52 20.80 -13.98
C ALA A 15 -34.19 20.02 -14.02
N PRO A 16 -33.06 20.61 -13.65
CA PRO A 16 -31.85 19.84 -13.45
C PRO A 16 -32.11 18.89 -12.28
N TRP A 17 -32.05 17.59 -12.55
CA TRP A 17 -32.05 16.57 -11.51
C TRP A 17 -30.69 16.66 -10.79
N SER A 18 -30.60 17.62 -9.88
CA SER A 18 -29.58 17.63 -8.85
C SER A 18 -29.94 16.48 -7.91
N VAL A 19 -29.32 15.33 -8.13
CA VAL A 19 -29.28 14.26 -7.14
C VAL A 19 -28.33 14.75 -6.05
N TYR A 20 -28.80 15.67 -5.23
CA TYR A 20 -28.22 15.88 -3.91
C TYR A 20 -28.65 14.66 -3.11
N ALA A 21 -27.69 13.79 -2.79
CA ALA A 21 -27.89 12.85 -1.69
C ALA A 21 -28.29 13.71 -0.48
N GLN A 22 -29.55 13.72 -0.13
CA GLN A 22 -30.06 14.34 1.09
C GLN A 22 -29.48 13.47 2.21
N PHE A 23 -28.38 13.92 2.79
CA PHE A 23 -28.00 13.41 4.09
C PHE A 23 -29.17 13.71 5.01
N ASP A 24 -29.79 12.67 5.55
CA ASP A 24 -30.80 12.81 6.59
C ASP A 24 -30.22 13.71 7.71
N ASP A 25 -31.01 14.69 8.19
CA ASP A 25 -30.59 15.62 9.23
C ASP A 25 -30.02 14.89 10.46
N ALA A 26 -30.55 13.70 10.74
CA ALA A 26 -30.03 12.81 11.78
C ALA A 26 -28.63 12.31 11.49
N ALA A 27 -28.33 11.91 10.27
CA ALA A 27 -26.98 11.49 9.86
C ALA A 27 -25.97 12.64 9.91
N ALA A 28 -26.39 13.83 9.47
CA ALA A 28 -25.58 15.04 9.55
C ALA A 28 -25.22 15.40 11.01
N ALA A 29 -26.18 15.27 11.92
CA ALA A 29 -25.95 15.51 13.35
C ALA A 29 -24.97 14.50 13.97
N GLN A 30 -24.99 13.22 13.54
CA GLN A 30 -24.02 12.23 14.01
C GLN A 30 -22.60 12.51 13.45
N LEU A 31 -22.50 12.92 12.19
CA LEU A 31 -21.21 13.34 11.61
C LEU A 31 -20.62 14.54 12.36
N GLN A 32 -21.45 15.52 12.72
CA GLN A 32 -21.00 16.66 13.52
C GLN A 32 -20.43 16.26 14.87
N LYS A 33 -21.02 15.25 15.55
CA LYS A 33 -20.46 14.73 16.82
C LYS A 33 -19.06 14.13 16.61
N LEU A 34 -18.87 13.37 15.54
CA LEU A 34 -17.56 12.79 15.22
C LEU A 34 -16.52 13.89 14.99
N VAL A 35 -16.88 14.91 14.19
CA VAL A 35 -16.00 16.05 13.93
C VAL A 35 -15.69 16.83 15.20
N GLN A 36 -16.66 17.05 16.08
CA GLN A 36 -16.45 17.73 17.36
C GLN A 36 -15.54 16.91 18.29
N ALA A 37 -15.74 15.59 18.37
CA ALA A 37 -14.89 14.73 19.16
C ALA A 37 -13.43 14.76 18.67
N TYR A 38 -13.22 14.66 17.36
CA TYR A 38 -11.91 14.80 16.74
C TYR A 38 -11.25 16.13 17.07
N ARG A 39 -11.94 17.25 16.87
CA ARG A 39 -11.41 18.58 17.20
C ARG A 39 -11.08 18.75 18.67
N TYR A 40 -11.87 18.14 19.56
CA TYR A 40 -11.60 18.20 20.99
C TYR A 40 -10.34 17.42 21.36
N VAL A 41 -10.17 16.25 20.78
CA VAL A 41 -8.96 15.44 20.99
C VAL A 41 -7.73 16.16 20.44
N ASP A 42 -7.79 16.67 19.21
CA ASP A 42 -6.69 17.40 18.57
C ASP A 42 -6.28 18.66 19.37
N ALA A 43 -7.25 19.40 19.92
CA ALA A 43 -7.00 20.65 20.63
C ALA A 43 -6.65 20.48 22.13
N ALA A 44 -7.11 19.40 22.79
CA ALA A 44 -7.06 19.27 24.24
C ALA A 44 -6.25 18.06 24.74
N TYR A 45 -5.70 17.24 23.86
CA TYR A 45 -4.85 16.13 24.29
C TYR A 45 -3.50 16.64 24.81
N VAL A 46 -2.98 15.97 25.83
CA VAL A 46 -1.80 16.46 26.59
C VAL A 46 -0.51 16.35 25.77
N ASP A 47 -0.39 15.31 24.93
CA ASP A 47 0.79 15.06 24.10
C ASP A 47 0.54 15.43 22.65
N SER A 48 1.61 15.66 21.89
CA SER A 48 1.51 15.83 20.43
C SER A 48 0.95 14.57 19.78
N LEU A 49 -0.21 14.70 19.14
CA LEU A 49 -0.92 13.58 18.52
C LEU A 49 -0.65 13.55 17.01
N ASP A 50 -0.30 12.37 16.51
CA ASP A 50 -0.41 12.12 15.07
C ASP A 50 -1.88 11.83 14.74
N THR A 51 -2.50 12.75 14.01
CA THR A 51 -3.92 12.70 13.73
C THR A 51 -4.29 11.75 12.59
N ALA A 52 -3.35 11.42 11.71
CA ALA A 52 -3.62 10.53 10.59
C ALA A 52 -3.97 9.09 11.04
N PRO A 53 -3.16 8.41 11.86
CA PRO A 53 -3.52 7.09 12.40
C PRO A 53 -4.80 7.11 13.22
N LEU A 54 -5.07 8.19 13.96
CA LEU A 54 -6.29 8.31 14.75
C LEU A 54 -7.56 8.30 13.88
N VAL A 55 -7.52 9.00 12.74
CA VAL A 55 -8.65 9.03 11.80
C VAL A 55 -8.83 7.67 11.12
N GLU A 56 -7.75 7.01 10.75
CA GLU A 56 -7.79 5.66 10.16
C GLU A 56 -8.40 4.64 11.12
N GLU A 57 -8.00 4.65 12.39
CA GLU A 57 -8.58 3.77 13.42
C GLU A 57 -10.07 4.06 13.65
N ALA A 58 -10.49 5.33 13.61
CA ALA A 58 -11.90 5.67 13.69
C ALA A 58 -12.70 5.11 12.50
N ILE A 59 -12.15 5.18 11.29
CA ILE A 59 -12.76 4.58 10.09
C ILE A 59 -12.83 3.05 10.23
N ARG A 60 -11.74 2.39 10.63
CA ARG A 60 -11.71 0.94 10.88
C ARG A 60 -12.76 0.54 11.93
N GLY A 61 -12.86 1.31 13.02
CA GLY A 61 -13.86 1.10 14.07
C GLY A 61 -15.31 1.21 13.59
N MET A 62 -15.61 2.12 12.66
CA MET A 62 -16.92 2.20 12.04
C MET A 62 -17.21 0.97 11.16
N LEU A 63 -16.24 0.55 10.35
CA LEU A 63 -16.40 -0.56 9.42
C LEU A 63 -16.56 -1.91 10.12
N THR A 64 -16.00 -2.11 11.32
CA THR A 64 -16.19 -3.34 12.10
C THR A 64 -17.66 -3.60 12.50
N ARG A 65 -18.53 -2.60 12.40
CA ARG A 65 -19.98 -2.72 12.66
C ARG A 65 -20.79 -3.07 11.42
N LEU A 66 -20.16 -3.09 10.26
CA LEU A 66 -20.78 -3.47 8.99
C LEU A 66 -20.59 -4.99 8.75
N ASP A 67 -20.32 -5.38 7.54
CA ASP A 67 -20.10 -6.77 7.18
C ASP A 67 -18.60 -7.13 7.20
N PRO A 68 -18.25 -8.43 7.21
CA PRO A 68 -16.85 -8.87 7.23
C PRO A 68 -16.04 -8.52 5.96
N HIS A 69 -16.69 -8.05 4.90
CA HIS A 69 -16.05 -7.68 3.63
C HIS A 69 -15.77 -6.17 3.56
N SER A 70 -16.32 -5.39 4.51
CA SER A 70 -16.07 -3.95 4.60
C SER A 70 -14.74 -3.70 5.32
N ALA A 71 -13.70 -3.39 4.57
CA ALA A 71 -12.36 -3.08 5.10
C ALA A 71 -11.89 -1.70 4.64
N TYR A 72 -11.18 -1.00 5.50
CA TYR A 72 -10.43 0.20 5.14
C TYR A 72 -9.01 -0.22 4.78
N LEU A 73 -8.55 0.20 3.63
CA LEU A 73 -7.16 0.08 3.22
C LEU A 73 -6.56 1.47 3.16
N SER A 74 -5.44 1.67 3.82
CA SER A 74 -4.64 2.89 3.68
C SER A 74 -4.09 3.01 2.26
N GLU A 75 -3.59 4.19 1.89
CA GLU A 75 -2.95 4.39 0.58
C GLU A 75 -1.78 3.40 0.37
N GLU A 76 -1.04 3.12 1.44
CA GLU A 76 0.10 2.22 1.43
C GLU A 76 -0.32 0.75 1.26
N GLU A 77 -1.37 0.33 1.98
CA GLU A 77 -1.96 -1.00 1.84
C GLU A 77 -2.60 -1.18 0.45
N MET A 78 -3.24 -0.14 -0.11
CA MET A 78 -3.84 -0.17 -1.45
C MET A 78 -2.77 -0.36 -2.53
N LYS A 79 -1.61 0.32 -2.42
CA LYS A 79 -0.48 0.10 -3.35
C LYS A 79 -0.04 -1.37 -3.36
N GLY A 80 0.05 -2.00 -2.18
CA GLY A 80 0.38 -3.41 -2.09
C GLY A 80 -0.67 -4.33 -2.72
N VAL A 81 -1.94 -3.95 -2.65
CA VAL A 81 -3.04 -4.66 -3.32
C VAL A 81 -2.96 -4.49 -4.84
N ASP A 82 -2.77 -3.27 -5.32
CA ASP A 82 -2.63 -2.96 -6.75
C ASP A 82 -1.44 -3.71 -7.35
N GLU A 83 -0.27 -3.70 -6.69
CA GLU A 83 0.90 -4.47 -7.11
C GLU A 83 0.60 -5.98 -7.20
N SER A 84 -0.24 -6.52 -6.30
CA SER A 84 -0.62 -7.92 -6.33
C SER A 84 -1.63 -8.25 -7.45
N PHE A 85 -2.47 -7.30 -7.86
CA PHE A 85 -3.39 -7.46 -8.97
C PHE A 85 -2.72 -7.31 -10.34
N ASP A 86 -1.72 -6.44 -10.44
CA ASP A 86 -0.92 -6.28 -11.66
C ASP A 86 -0.02 -7.50 -11.94
N GLY A 87 0.03 -8.47 -11.00
CA GLY A 87 0.79 -9.71 -11.13
C GLY A 87 2.29 -9.51 -11.20
N SER A 88 2.77 -8.28 -10.96
CA SER A 88 4.18 -7.94 -10.90
C SER A 88 4.46 -7.01 -9.73
N PHE A 89 5.57 -7.19 -9.07
CA PHE A 89 6.00 -6.30 -7.99
C PHE A 89 7.46 -5.92 -8.17
N GLY A 90 7.78 -4.69 -7.77
CA GLY A 90 9.15 -4.22 -7.79
C GLY A 90 10.00 -4.95 -6.76
N GLY A 91 11.05 -5.64 -7.22
CA GLY A 91 11.90 -6.42 -6.34
C GLY A 91 13.20 -6.89 -6.99
N ILE A 92 13.92 -7.75 -6.27
CA ILE A 92 15.21 -8.27 -6.75
C ILE A 92 15.11 -9.65 -7.46
N GLY A 93 13.95 -10.30 -7.42
CA GLY A 93 13.71 -11.57 -8.11
C GLY A 93 14.45 -12.76 -7.48
N VAL A 94 14.26 -12.97 -6.17
CA VAL A 94 14.77 -14.12 -5.44
C VAL A 94 13.65 -14.86 -4.72
N GLU A 95 13.76 -16.18 -4.68
CA GLU A 95 13.09 -17.01 -3.71
C GLU A 95 14.02 -17.21 -2.52
N PHE A 96 13.54 -17.02 -1.32
CA PHE A 96 14.35 -17.12 -0.11
C PHE A 96 13.67 -17.94 0.98
N ASN A 97 14.49 -18.41 1.91
CA ASN A 97 14.02 -18.96 3.18
C ASN A 97 14.85 -18.37 4.32
N VAL A 98 14.31 -18.40 5.54
CA VAL A 98 15.07 -18.01 6.74
C VAL A 98 15.48 -19.28 7.47
N LEU A 99 16.79 -19.52 7.54
CA LEU A 99 17.40 -20.67 8.20
C LEU A 99 18.43 -20.19 9.21
N ASN A 100 18.26 -20.57 10.48
CA ASN A 100 19.13 -20.15 11.58
C ASN A 100 19.32 -18.61 11.56
N ASP A 101 18.22 -17.88 11.64
CA ASP A 101 18.16 -16.43 11.65
C ASP A 101 18.84 -15.74 10.45
N THR A 102 19.11 -16.46 9.38
CA THR A 102 19.77 -15.92 8.19
C THR A 102 18.91 -16.14 6.94
N VAL A 103 18.81 -15.10 6.13
CA VAL A 103 18.10 -15.15 4.83
C VAL A 103 18.95 -15.92 3.82
N VAL A 104 18.46 -17.04 3.34
CA VAL A 104 19.15 -17.89 2.36
C VAL A 104 18.41 -17.83 1.03
N ILE A 105 19.11 -17.52 -0.04
CA ILE A 105 18.56 -17.55 -1.40
C ILE A 105 18.38 -19.02 -1.79
N VAL A 106 17.13 -19.40 -2.06
CA VAL A 106 16.78 -20.74 -2.55
C VAL A 106 16.92 -20.80 -4.06
N ASN A 107 16.44 -19.74 -4.75
CA ASN A 107 16.51 -19.64 -6.19
C ASN A 107 16.54 -18.17 -6.63
N THR A 108 17.00 -17.91 -7.85
CA THR A 108 16.90 -16.62 -8.53
C THR A 108 16.00 -16.76 -9.75
N ILE A 109 15.14 -15.77 -10.00
CA ILE A 109 14.30 -15.77 -11.20
C ILE A 109 15.19 -15.61 -12.43
N ALA A 110 15.05 -16.52 -13.39
CA ALA A 110 15.85 -16.53 -14.60
C ALA A 110 15.69 -15.21 -15.37
N GLY A 111 16.81 -14.57 -15.69
CA GLY A 111 16.81 -13.24 -16.34
C GLY A 111 16.42 -12.07 -15.44
N GLY A 112 16.04 -12.33 -14.19
CA GLY A 112 15.70 -11.31 -13.21
C GLY A 112 16.91 -10.55 -12.66
N PRO A 113 16.66 -9.46 -11.91
CA PRO A 113 17.72 -8.56 -11.42
C PRO A 113 18.83 -9.26 -10.62
N SER A 114 18.47 -10.18 -9.76
CA SER A 114 19.42 -10.94 -8.93
C SER A 114 20.30 -11.88 -9.75
N ALA A 115 19.73 -12.54 -10.76
CA ALA A 115 20.49 -13.41 -11.65
C ALA A 115 21.49 -12.60 -12.49
N GLN A 116 21.13 -11.41 -12.93
CA GLN A 116 22.00 -10.52 -13.72
C GLN A 116 23.24 -10.07 -12.97
N VAL A 117 23.14 -9.84 -11.65
CA VAL A 117 24.30 -9.46 -10.82
C VAL A 117 25.09 -10.65 -10.31
N GLY A 118 24.65 -11.88 -10.57
CA GLY A 118 25.37 -13.10 -10.20
C GLY A 118 25.10 -13.59 -8.77
N LEU A 119 23.95 -13.29 -8.21
CA LEU A 119 23.46 -13.96 -7.00
C LEU A 119 23.12 -15.42 -7.33
N LEU A 120 23.43 -16.31 -6.42
CA LEU A 120 23.32 -17.77 -6.62
C LEU A 120 22.46 -18.42 -5.53
N PRO A 121 21.81 -19.54 -5.83
CA PRO A 121 21.22 -20.41 -4.81
C PRO A 121 22.26 -20.81 -3.76
N GLY A 122 21.86 -20.75 -2.49
CA GLY A 122 22.73 -21.01 -1.34
C GLY A 122 23.44 -19.78 -0.78
N ASP A 123 23.38 -18.63 -1.45
CA ASP A 123 23.88 -17.38 -0.92
C ASP A 123 23.09 -16.97 0.33
N ARG A 124 23.78 -16.43 1.32
CA ARG A 124 23.20 -15.96 2.58
C ARG A 124 23.29 -14.46 2.65
N ILE A 125 22.16 -13.77 2.68
CA ILE A 125 22.12 -12.31 2.82
C ILE A 125 22.39 -11.98 4.29
N VAL A 126 23.49 -11.30 4.55
CA VAL A 126 23.93 -10.91 5.89
C VAL A 126 23.79 -9.42 6.15
N GLY A 127 23.67 -8.60 5.07
CA GLY A 127 23.42 -7.16 5.14
C GLY A 127 22.54 -6.69 3.98
N ILE A 128 21.72 -5.68 4.24
CA ILE A 128 20.88 -4.99 3.28
C ILE A 128 21.02 -3.49 3.53
N ASP A 129 21.44 -2.71 2.54
CA ASP A 129 21.67 -1.26 2.62
C ASP A 129 22.50 -0.82 3.84
N GLY A 130 23.55 -1.60 4.15
CA GLY A 130 24.44 -1.35 5.28
C GLY A 130 23.86 -1.72 6.65
N GLN A 131 22.66 -2.26 6.71
CA GLN A 131 22.04 -2.77 7.93
C GLN A 131 22.16 -4.29 8.01
N ARG A 132 22.35 -4.82 9.21
CA ARG A 132 22.42 -6.25 9.44
C ARG A 132 21.10 -6.93 9.06
N ALA A 133 21.17 -7.98 8.24
CA ALA A 133 20.02 -8.77 7.82
C ALA A 133 19.84 -10.08 8.61
N VAL A 134 20.81 -10.42 9.49
CA VAL A 134 20.70 -11.59 10.36
C VAL A 134 19.74 -11.30 11.50
N GLY A 135 18.77 -12.17 11.71
CA GLY A 135 17.71 -12.04 12.70
C GLY A 135 16.39 -11.46 12.14
N LEU A 136 16.34 -11.11 10.85
CA LEU A 136 15.09 -10.68 10.23
C LEU A 136 14.10 -11.83 10.16
N SER A 137 12.85 -11.54 10.50
CA SER A 137 11.73 -12.46 10.28
C SER A 137 11.42 -12.59 8.78
N ARG A 138 10.70 -13.68 8.43
CA ARG A 138 10.28 -13.91 7.03
C ARG A 138 9.42 -12.77 6.47
N ALA A 139 8.67 -12.06 7.32
CA ALA A 139 7.84 -10.93 6.92
C ALA A 139 8.66 -9.66 6.62
N GLU A 140 9.69 -9.38 7.42
CA GLU A 140 10.54 -8.19 7.26
C GLU A 140 11.46 -8.24 6.04
N VAL A 141 11.80 -9.42 5.55
CA VAL A 141 12.72 -9.57 4.40
C VAL A 141 12.16 -8.92 3.12
N PRO A 142 10.89 -9.18 2.72
CA PRO A 142 10.30 -8.51 1.57
C PRO A 142 10.25 -6.99 1.71
N GLU A 143 9.93 -6.45 2.89
CA GLU A 143 9.87 -5.02 3.14
C GLU A 143 11.19 -4.29 2.81
N ARG A 144 12.32 -4.99 3.00
CA ARG A 144 13.64 -4.44 2.70
C ARG A 144 14.12 -4.71 1.29
N LEU A 145 13.72 -5.83 0.70
CA LEU A 145 14.17 -6.23 -0.64
C LEU A 145 13.31 -5.66 -1.77
N ARG A 146 11.99 -5.46 -1.52
CA ARG A 146 11.09 -4.83 -2.46
C ARG A 146 11.30 -3.31 -2.51
N GLY A 147 10.69 -2.69 -3.50
CA GLY A 147 10.68 -1.25 -3.70
C GLY A 147 10.42 -0.89 -5.15
N PRO A 148 10.29 0.40 -5.47
CA PRO A 148 9.98 0.84 -6.83
C PRO A 148 10.98 0.31 -7.85
N SER A 149 10.47 -0.14 -9.01
CA SER A 149 11.29 -0.58 -10.13
C SER A 149 12.29 0.51 -10.53
N GLY A 150 13.51 0.13 -10.86
CA GLY A 150 14.62 1.05 -11.17
C GLY A 150 15.39 1.56 -9.95
N THR A 151 14.92 1.39 -8.72
CA THR A 151 15.70 1.72 -7.51
C THR A 151 16.75 0.65 -7.22
N GLN A 152 17.77 0.99 -6.46
CA GLN A 152 18.87 0.07 -6.11
C GLN A 152 18.77 -0.37 -4.66
N VAL A 153 19.20 -1.61 -4.41
CA VAL A 153 19.45 -2.15 -3.08
C VAL A 153 20.84 -2.77 -3.04
N ARG A 154 21.59 -2.49 -1.97
CA ARG A 154 22.92 -3.05 -1.76
C ARG A 154 22.82 -4.24 -0.82
N LEU A 155 23.33 -5.38 -1.25
CA LEU A 155 23.34 -6.63 -0.49
C LEU A 155 24.76 -7.00 -0.10
N GLU A 156 24.94 -7.43 1.13
CA GLU A 156 26.12 -8.14 1.60
C GLU A 156 25.78 -9.63 1.75
N VAL A 157 26.54 -10.47 1.10
CA VAL A 157 26.22 -11.89 0.93
C VAL A 157 27.40 -12.74 1.37
N SER A 158 27.14 -13.70 2.25
CA SER A 158 28.09 -14.76 2.58
C SER A 158 27.85 -15.94 1.64
N ARG A 159 28.87 -16.31 0.89
CA ARG A 159 28.83 -17.45 -0.05
C ARG A 159 29.75 -18.56 0.44
N HIS A 160 29.29 -19.81 0.33
CA HIS A 160 30.11 -20.97 0.68
C HIS A 160 31.44 -20.95 -0.09
N ALA A 161 32.52 -21.29 0.59
CA ALA A 161 33.91 -21.26 0.08
C ALA A 161 34.50 -19.86 -0.20
N VAL A 162 33.80 -18.76 0.06
CA VAL A 162 34.34 -17.40 0.02
C VAL A 162 34.46 -16.88 1.45
N LYS A 163 35.69 -16.46 1.85
CA LYS A 163 35.94 -16.04 3.23
C LYS A 163 35.32 -14.69 3.59
N GLU A 164 35.30 -13.76 2.64
CA GLU A 164 34.79 -12.42 2.86
C GLU A 164 33.40 -12.25 2.26
N PRO A 165 32.52 -11.48 2.88
CA PRO A 165 31.24 -11.17 2.29
C PRO A 165 31.37 -10.48 0.93
N LEU A 166 30.56 -10.89 -0.01
CA LEU A 166 30.46 -10.30 -1.34
C LEU A 166 29.43 -9.18 -1.31
N ALA A 167 29.74 -8.05 -1.95
CA ALA A 167 28.81 -6.94 -2.10
C ALA A 167 28.18 -6.97 -3.50
N PHE A 168 26.85 -6.91 -3.54
CA PHE A 168 26.08 -6.81 -4.77
C PHE A 168 25.21 -5.58 -4.73
N THR A 169 25.13 -4.83 -5.83
CA THR A 169 24.13 -3.78 -6.01
C THR A 169 23.12 -4.28 -7.03
N VAL A 170 21.89 -4.48 -6.59
CA VAL A 170 20.81 -4.99 -7.41
C VAL A 170 19.86 -3.83 -7.75
N THR A 171 19.60 -3.61 -9.03
CA THR A 171 18.55 -2.68 -9.45
C THR A 171 17.24 -3.44 -9.45
N ARG A 172 16.26 -2.97 -8.66
CA ARG A 172 14.94 -3.59 -8.59
C ARG A 172 14.26 -3.54 -9.94
N GLY A 173 13.59 -4.58 -10.30
CA GLY A 173 12.82 -4.70 -11.55
C GLY A 173 11.45 -5.29 -11.27
N ASP A 174 10.60 -5.29 -12.28
CA ASP A 174 9.29 -5.91 -12.21
C ASP A 174 9.44 -7.42 -12.23
N ILE A 175 8.97 -8.05 -11.17
CA ILE A 175 9.05 -9.49 -10.95
C ILE A 175 7.67 -10.07 -11.26
N PRO A 176 7.58 -10.98 -12.27
CA PRO A 176 6.32 -11.59 -12.66
C PRO A 176 5.77 -12.58 -11.63
#